data_464784ce855d99415475b6eb945f340a
#
_entry.id   464784ce855d99415475b6eb945f340a
#
_cell.length_a   1.000
_cell.length_b   1.000
_cell.length_c   1.000
_cell.angle_alpha   90.00
_cell.angle_beta   90.00
_cell.angle_gamma   90.00
#
_symmetry.space_group_name_H-M   'P 1'
#
loop_
_entity.id
_entity.type
_entity.pdbx_description
1 polymer ?
#
loop_
_entity_poly.entity_id
_entity_poly.type
_entity_poly.pdbx_seq_one_letter_code
_entity_poly.pdbx_strand_id
1 'polypeptide(L)'
;MDLLFFFFSLLVLPSADSLNFKLTRFDSDVNSIIYRGDAEPAAGAVELISSFTYTCRVGRVTHAERVRIWDSSSGQLSNFTTHFSFIIDTQGRSAYGHGIAFFLAPVGSDIPLNSAGGFLGLYNTSTYENSSQNQMVHVEFDSFSDSDWDTEPAGHVGINNNSLSSAAHTPWNASFHSGDTADVRITYDAITKNLSVSWSYQETSNPLENSSLSYIIDLMKILPEWVNIGFSSATGSYLERNKLLSWEFSSTLEVKDTNESISKRIRVIVGVAVSVCVLTFGVILTSWRRRKQALTKKDGEKINLTSINEDLERRAGPRRFSYEELVSATNNFSNERMLGKGGFGAVYKGYLVEMDLAIAVKKISRGSKQGRK
;
A
#
# COMPACT_ATOMS: atom_id res chain seq x y z
N MET A 1 -27.77 10.75 -17.60
CA MET A 1 -28.13 10.62 -16.16
C MET A 1 -27.28 9.55 -15.50
N ASP A 2 -26.77 8.58 -16.24
CA ASP A 2 -26.01 7.43 -15.74
C ASP A 2 -24.53 7.72 -15.36
N LEU A 3 -23.94 8.76 -15.94
CA LEU A 3 -22.54 9.12 -15.64
C LEU A 3 -22.36 9.81 -14.27
N LEU A 4 -23.37 10.53 -13.80
CA LEU A 4 -23.33 11.15 -12.45
C LEU A 4 -23.54 10.11 -11.34
N PHE A 5 -24.30 9.05 -11.59
CA PHE A 5 -24.48 7.93 -10.63
C PHE A 5 -23.22 7.10 -10.47
N PHE A 6 -22.46 6.93 -11.57
CA PHE A 6 -21.20 6.16 -11.55
C PHE A 6 -20.09 6.93 -10.79
N PHE A 7 -20.04 8.24 -10.89
CA PHE A 7 -19.07 9.06 -10.14
C PHE A 7 -19.36 9.11 -8.63
N PHE A 8 -20.62 9.01 -8.21
CA PHE A 8 -21.00 9.03 -6.79
C PHE A 8 -20.78 7.67 -6.11
N SER A 9 -20.87 6.55 -6.84
CA SER A 9 -20.59 5.22 -6.29
C SER A 9 -19.10 4.94 -6.07
N LEU A 10 -18.21 5.66 -6.78
CA LEU A 10 -16.75 5.55 -6.61
C LEU A 10 -16.21 6.29 -5.36
N LEU A 11 -17.04 7.14 -4.72
CA LEU A 11 -16.62 7.95 -3.57
C LEU A 11 -16.92 7.32 -2.20
N VAL A 12 -17.43 6.09 -2.18
CA VAL A 12 -17.76 5.36 -0.93
C VAL A 12 -17.23 3.93 -1.02
N LEU A 13 -15.98 3.78 -1.43
CA LEU A 13 -15.25 2.57 -1.07
C LEU A 13 -14.76 2.78 0.36
N PRO A 14 -15.19 1.95 1.34
CA PRO A 14 -14.53 1.94 2.63
C PRO A 14 -13.07 1.62 2.34
N SER A 15 -12.14 2.46 2.80
CA SER A 15 -10.73 2.07 2.84
C SER A 15 -10.66 0.95 3.86
N ALA A 16 -10.71 -0.30 3.38
CA ALA A 16 -10.37 -1.43 4.19
C ALA A 16 -8.86 -1.33 4.41
N ASP A 17 -8.43 -0.97 5.63
CA ASP A 17 -7.04 -1.01 6.05
C ASP A 17 -6.56 -2.47 6.22
N SER A 18 -7.02 -3.36 5.33
CA SER A 18 -6.71 -4.78 5.33
C SER A 18 -5.62 -5.06 4.30
N LEU A 19 -4.56 -5.72 4.73
CA LEU A 19 -3.53 -6.24 3.84
C LEU A 19 -3.89 -7.68 3.45
N ASN A 20 -3.83 -7.98 2.15
CA ASN A 20 -4.07 -9.32 1.63
C ASN A 20 -3.15 -9.57 0.44
N PHE A 21 -2.30 -10.60 0.53
CA PHE A 21 -1.42 -11.01 -0.57
C PHE A 21 -1.14 -12.51 -0.54
N LYS A 22 -0.72 -13.04 -1.70
CA LYS A 22 -0.29 -14.43 -1.86
C LYS A 22 0.90 -14.50 -2.79
N LEU A 23 2.04 -14.94 -2.27
CA LEU A 23 3.29 -15.15 -2.98
C LEU A 23 3.59 -16.64 -3.02
N THR A 24 3.51 -17.24 -4.18
CA THR A 24 3.85 -18.66 -4.42
C THR A 24 5.28 -18.81 -4.94
N ARG A 25 5.91 -17.71 -5.30
CA ARG A 25 7.30 -17.61 -5.76
C ARG A 25 7.88 -16.26 -5.36
N PHE A 26 9.19 -16.23 -5.18
CA PHE A 26 9.98 -15.03 -4.89
C PHE A 26 10.99 -14.82 -6.02
N ASP A 27 10.58 -14.03 -7.01
CA ASP A 27 11.46 -13.63 -8.10
C ASP A 27 12.01 -12.22 -7.82
N SER A 28 13.10 -11.83 -8.45
CA SER A 28 13.80 -10.56 -8.18
C SER A 28 13.01 -9.30 -8.53
N ASP A 29 11.91 -9.44 -9.27
CA ASP A 29 11.00 -8.37 -9.67
C ASP A 29 9.79 -8.21 -8.72
N VAL A 30 9.70 -8.99 -7.63
CA VAL A 30 8.63 -8.88 -6.63
C VAL A 30 8.88 -7.65 -5.75
N ASN A 31 8.34 -6.50 -6.16
CA ASN A 31 8.52 -5.21 -5.48
C ASN A 31 7.85 -5.13 -4.09
N SER A 32 6.99 -6.10 -3.74
CA SER A 32 6.32 -6.14 -2.43
C SER A 32 7.17 -6.71 -1.30
N ILE A 33 8.38 -7.21 -1.61
CA ILE A 33 9.29 -7.81 -0.64
C ILE A 33 10.58 -7.00 -0.54
N ILE A 34 10.97 -6.67 0.69
CA ILE A 34 12.21 -5.99 1.02
C ILE A 34 13.17 -7.02 1.61
N TYR A 35 14.31 -7.20 0.96
CA TYR A 35 15.39 -8.09 1.39
C TYR A 35 16.44 -7.30 2.15
N ARG A 36 16.91 -7.83 3.28
CA ARG A 36 17.96 -7.22 4.11
C ARG A 36 18.93 -8.25 4.63
N GLY A 37 20.17 -7.80 4.90
CA GLY A 37 21.25 -8.69 5.33
C GLY A 37 21.59 -9.69 4.23
N ASP A 38 21.65 -10.98 4.58
CA ASP A 38 21.99 -12.05 3.66
C ASP A 38 20.79 -12.60 2.85
N ALA A 39 19.59 -12.13 3.12
CA ALA A 39 18.42 -12.62 2.42
C ALA A 39 18.43 -12.19 0.96
N GLU A 40 18.22 -13.16 0.05
CA GLU A 40 18.15 -12.90 -1.38
C GLU A 40 17.14 -13.84 -2.07
N PRO A 41 16.51 -13.40 -3.18
CA PRO A 41 15.68 -14.27 -4.00
C PRO A 41 16.58 -15.23 -4.80
N ALA A 42 16.27 -16.52 -4.75
CA ALA A 42 17.00 -17.55 -5.45
C ALA A 42 16.08 -18.68 -5.93
N ALA A 43 16.05 -18.93 -7.24
CA ALA A 43 15.28 -20.01 -7.87
C ALA A 43 13.78 -20.04 -7.50
N GLY A 44 13.17 -18.85 -7.27
CA GLY A 44 11.76 -18.72 -6.92
C GLY A 44 11.44 -18.89 -5.43
N ALA A 45 12.46 -19.05 -4.60
CA ALA A 45 12.40 -19.02 -3.13
C ALA A 45 13.19 -17.82 -2.58
N VAL A 46 13.13 -17.61 -1.27
CA VAL A 46 14.08 -16.75 -0.56
C VAL A 46 15.09 -17.63 0.14
N GLU A 47 16.36 -17.47 -0.15
CA GLU A 47 17.44 -17.92 0.71
C GLU A 47 17.58 -16.87 1.81
N LEU A 48 17.17 -17.18 3.04
CA LEU A 48 17.30 -16.25 4.16
C LEU A 48 18.76 -16.10 4.58
N ILE A 49 19.53 -17.17 4.50
CA ILE A 49 20.97 -17.15 4.66
C ILE A 49 21.60 -17.72 3.39
N SER A 50 22.09 -16.84 2.52
CA SER A 50 22.63 -17.20 1.22
C SER A 50 24.00 -17.86 1.31
N SER A 51 24.75 -17.62 2.38
CA SER A 51 26.08 -18.19 2.59
C SER A 51 26.06 -19.30 3.65
N PHE A 52 26.39 -20.51 3.23
CA PHE A 52 26.55 -21.68 4.11
C PHE A 52 27.99 -21.92 4.54
N THR A 53 28.88 -20.99 4.29
CA THR A 53 30.31 -21.06 4.66
C THR A 53 30.72 -20.06 5.72
N TYR A 54 29.94 -18.98 5.91
CA TYR A 54 30.26 -17.94 6.87
C TYR A 54 29.32 -18.01 8.08
N THR A 55 29.90 -17.92 9.26
CA THR A 55 29.19 -17.86 10.55
C THR A 55 28.66 -16.46 10.85
N CYS A 56 27.77 -16.36 11.83
CA CYS A 56 27.22 -15.09 12.34
C CYS A 56 26.53 -14.25 11.26
N ARG A 57 25.71 -14.89 10.44
CA ARG A 57 24.94 -14.24 9.36
C ARG A 57 23.51 -14.00 9.78
N VAL A 58 22.90 -12.96 9.21
CA VAL A 58 21.51 -12.61 9.45
C VAL A 58 20.86 -12.26 8.12
N GLY A 59 19.71 -12.85 7.85
CA GLY A 59 18.87 -12.51 6.71
C GLY A 59 17.45 -12.22 7.15
N ARG A 60 16.87 -11.15 6.59
CA ARG A 60 15.50 -10.73 6.89
C ARG A 60 14.76 -10.39 5.60
N VAL A 61 13.50 -10.81 5.51
CA VAL A 61 12.55 -10.35 4.51
C VAL A 61 11.35 -9.72 5.18
N THR A 62 10.87 -8.62 4.60
CA THR A 62 9.75 -7.84 5.15
C THR A 62 8.81 -7.50 4.00
N HIS A 63 7.50 -7.59 4.23
CA HIS A 63 6.54 -7.05 3.27
C HIS A 63 6.66 -5.52 3.21
N ALA A 64 6.60 -4.94 2.01
CA ALA A 64 6.81 -3.50 1.80
C ALA A 64 5.67 -2.67 2.41
N GLU A 65 4.45 -3.20 2.39
CA GLU A 65 3.30 -2.55 3.01
C GLU A 65 3.22 -2.90 4.50
N ARG A 66 2.89 -1.90 5.30
CA ARG A 66 2.62 -2.04 6.73
C ARG A 66 1.23 -2.61 6.98
N VAL A 67 1.06 -3.29 8.10
CA VAL A 67 -0.22 -3.87 8.54
C VAL A 67 -0.75 -3.08 9.72
N ARG A 68 -2.05 -2.76 9.69
CA ARG A 68 -2.74 -2.19 10.84
C ARG A 68 -3.25 -3.32 11.72
N ILE A 69 -2.65 -3.47 12.91
CA ILE A 69 -2.99 -4.55 13.86
C ILE A 69 -4.12 -4.16 14.81
N TRP A 70 -4.28 -2.87 15.06
CA TRP A 70 -5.40 -2.34 15.84
C TRP A 70 -5.68 -0.90 15.41
N ASP A 71 -6.84 -0.38 15.78
CA ASP A 71 -7.25 0.99 15.46
C ASP A 71 -7.37 1.82 16.74
N SER A 72 -6.56 2.86 16.86
CA SER A 72 -6.52 3.75 18.03
C SER A 72 -7.83 4.52 18.25
N SER A 73 -8.61 4.76 17.18
CA SER A 73 -9.87 5.50 17.26
C SER A 73 -11.02 4.65 17.79
N SER A 74 -11.08 3.38 17.45
CA SER A 74 -12.14 2.44 17.86
C SER A 74 -11.72 1.48 18.98
N GLY A 75 -10.41 1.32 19.20
CA GLY A 75 -9.87 0.32 20.12
C GLY A 75 -10.06 -1.11 19.64
N GLN A 76 -10.24 -1.33 18.33
CA GLN A 76 -10.46 -2.65 17.76
C GLN A 76 -9.15 -3.28 17.30
N LEU A 77 -9.01 -4.58 17.56
CA LEU A 77 -7.92 -5.43 17.07
C LEU A 77 -8.30 -6.05 15.74
N SER A 78 -7.30 -6.23 14.88
CA SER A 78 -7.42 -6.95 13.61
C SER A 78 -7.28 -8.45 13.83
N ASN A 79 -8.13 -9.25 13.17
CA ASN A 79 -7.80 -10.65 12.93
C ASN A 79 -6.74 -10.72 11.84
N PHE A 80 -5.86 -11.71 11.91
CA PHE A 80 -4.99 -12.03 10.77
C PHE A 80 -4.75 -13.53 10.65
N THR A 81 -4.42 -13.92 9.44
CA THR A 81 -3.91 -15.25 9.12
C THR A 81 -2.70 -15.12 8.22
N THR A 82 -1.64 -15.84 8.52
CA THR A 82 -0.52 -16.02 7.60
C THR A 82 -0.29 -17.50 7.35
N HIS A 83 0.01 -17.83 6.10
CA HIS A 83 0.31 -19.17 5.66
C HIS A 83 1.60 -19.12 4.84
N PHE A 84 2.57 -19.96 5.18
CA PHE A 84 3.85 -19.99 4.50
C PHE A 84 4.45 -21.38 4.52
N SER A 85 5.34 -21.64 3.58
CA SER A 85 6.14 -22.85 3.58
C SER A 85 7.62 -22.52 3.60
N PHE A 86 8.39 -23.30 4.37
CA PHE A 86 9.82 -23.12 4.50
C PHE A 86 10.57 -24.46 4.55
N ILE A 87 11.89 -24.41 4.39
CA ILE A 87 12.79 -25.51 4.58
C ILE A 87 13.92 -25.09 5.52
N ILE A 88 14.19 -25.89 6.54
CA ILE A 88 15.44 -25.88 7.29
C ILE A 88 16.26 -27.11 6.90
N ASP A 89 17.45 -26.88 6.36
CA ASP A 89 18.35 -27.93 5.98
C ASP A 89 19.61 -27.87 6.86
N THR A 90 19.73 -28.83 7.77
CA THR A 90 20.89 -28.98 8.66
C THR A 90 22.14 -29.45 7.94
N GLN A 91 22.03 -29.82 6.67
CA GLN A 91 23.11 -30.34 5.83
C GLN A 91 23.83 -31.59 6.44
N GLY A 92 23.10 -32.40 7.20
CA GLY A 92 23.64 -33.58 7.89
C GLY A 92 24.62 -33.24 9.01
N ARG A 93 24.66 -31.97 9.49
CA ARG A 93 25.55 -31.55 10.57
C ARG A 93 25.01 -32.03 11.91
N SER A 94 25.91 -32.37 12.82
CA SER A 94 25.58 -32.73 14.21
C SER A 94 25.30 -31.51 15.09
N ALA A 95 25.77 -30.32 14.67
CA ALA A 95 25.48 -29.04 15.32
C ALA A 95 25.12 -28.02 14.23
N TYR A 96 23.97 -27.43 14.33
CA TYR A 96 23.33 -26.51 13.37
C TYR A 96 22.52 -25.45 14.15
N GLY A 97 22.07 -24.40 13.50
CA GLY A 97 21.26 -23.35 14.13
C GLY A 97 21.32 -22.02 13.36
N HIS A 98 20.42 -21.08 13.67
CA HIS A 98 19.51 -21.03 14.82
C HIS A 98 18.02 -20.96 14.44
N GLY A 99 17.65 -21.29 13.18
CA GLY A 99 16.25 -21.37 12.80
C GLY A 99 15.70 -20.16 12.04
N ILE A 100 14.37 -20.08 12.01
CA ILE A 100 13.60 -19.05 11.32
C ILE A 100 12.46 -18.54 12.21
N ALA A 101 12.17 -17.23 12.14
CA ALA A 101 11.04 -16.63 12.84
C ALA A 101 10.16 -15.82 11.89
N PHE A 102 8.82 -15.98 12.00
CA PHE A 102 7.85 -15.00 11.50
C PHE A 102 7.65 -13.94 12.58
N PHE A 103 7.70 -12.66 12.22
CA PHE A 103 7.61 -11.57 13.19
C PHE A 103 6.61 -10.47 12.81
N LEU A 104 6.09 -9.80 13.85
CA LEU A 104 5.42 -8.50 13.80
C LEU A 104 6.25 -7.51 14.61
N ALA A 105 6.67 -6.41 14.01
CA ALA A 105 7.56 -5.43 14.64
C ALA A 105 7.15 -3.99 14.28
N PRO A 106 7.58 -2.96 15.02
CA PRO A 106 7.33 -1.57 14.68
C PRO A 106 7.73 -1.23 13.25
N VAL A 107 6.96 -0.36 12.59
CA VAL A 107 7.28 0.11 11.24
C VAL A 107 8.66 0.77 11.24
N GLY A 108 9.51 0.36 10.28
CA GLY A 108 10.87 0.85 10.16
C GLY A 108 11.90 0.12 11.02
N SER A 109 11.50 -0.95 11.75
CA SER A 109 12.48 -1.80 12.46
C SER A 109 13.47 -2.42 11.46
N ASP A 110 14.74 -2.42 11.82
CA ASP A 110 15.84 -2.99 11.03
C ASP A 110 16.53 -4.13 11.78
N ILE A 111 17.48 -4.81 11.11
CA ILE A 111 18.33 -5.81 11.73
C ILE A 111 19.23 -5.11 12.77
N PRO A 112 19.13 -5.48 14.08
CA PRO A 112 19.98 -4.88 15.09
C PRO A 112 21.45 -5.28 14.89
N LEU A 113 22.36 -4.43 15.29
CA LEU A 113 23.78 -4.78 15.32
C LEU A 113 24.02 -5.93 16.32
N ASN A 114 24.88 -6.89 15.97
CA ASN A 114 25.20 -8.07 16.79
C ASN A 114 23.98 -8.94 17.11
N SER A 115 23.09 -9.11 16.12
CA SER A 115 21.84 -9.88 16.26
C SER A 115 21.90 -11.28 15.61
N ALA A 116 23.09 -11.78 15.32
CA ALA A 116 23.30 -13.14 14.79
C ALA A 116 23.11 -14.22 15.86
N GLY A 117 23.06 -15.48 15.45
CA GLY A 117 22.84 -16.59 16.36
C GLY A 117 21.42 -16.64 16.88
N GLY A 118 21.21 -17.06 18.13
CA GLY A 118 19.93 -17.17 18.77
C GLY A 118 19.15 -15.86 18.91
N PHE A 119 19.75 -14.71 18.62
CA PHE A 119 19.03 -13.45 18.49
C PHE A 119 18.15 -13.37 17.23
N LEU A 120 18.27 -14.30 16.29
CA LEU A 120 17.48 -14.45 15.07
C LEU A 120 17.38 -13.19 14.20
N GLY A 121 18.33 -12.23 14.34
CA GLY A 121 18.24 -10.93 13.66
C GLY A 121 17.13 -10.01 14.21
N LEU A 122 16.50 -10.36 15.32
CA LEU A 122 15.38 -9.64 15.94
C LEU A 122 15.80 -8.84 17.15
N TYR A 123 16.73 -9.36 17.94
CA TYR A 123 17.25 -8.76 19.16
C TYR A 123 18.78 -8.64 19.12
N ASN A 124 19.34 -8.07 20.17
CA ASN A 124 20.78 -8.06 20.44
C ASN A 124 21.04 -8.09 21.95
N THR A 125 22.29 -8.10 22.34
CA THR A 125 22.71 -8.16 23.75
C THR A 125 22.21 -7.00 24.61
N SER A 126 21.76 -5.90 24.01
CA SER A 126 21.23 -4.74 24.74
C SER A 126 19.71 -4.75 24.86
N THR A 127 19.00 -5.56 24.05
CA THR A 127 17.53 -5.51 23.94
C THR A 127 16.84 -6.79 24.34
N TYR A 128 17.55 -7.93 24.39
CA TYR A 128 16.93 -9.25 24.59
C TYR A 128 16.23 -9.42 25.95
N GLU A 129 16.70 -8.76 26.98
CA GLU A 129 16.12 -8.78 28.32
C GLU A 129 15.10 -7.65 28.56
N ASN A 130 15.10 -6.62 27.72
CA ASN A 130 14.29 -5.43 27.95
C ASN A 130 12.97 -5.47 27.17
N SER A 131 12.04 -6.27 27.66
CA SER A 131 10.75 -6.52 27.00
C SER A 131 9.93 -5.26 26.70
N SER A 132 10.05 -4.19 27.52
CA SER A 132 9.22 -2.98 27.35
C SER A 132 9.61 -2.12 26.13
N GLN A 133 10.81 -2.30 25.58
CA GLN A 133 11.32 -1.50 24.45
C GLN A 133 11.19 -2.19 23.11
N ASN A 134 11.01 -3.50 23.07
CA ASN A 134 11.07 -4.27 21.82
C ASN A 134 9.81 -4.12 20.95
N GLN A 135 8.62 -4.07 21.57
CA GLN A 135 7.33 -3.98 20.87
C GLN A 135 7.21 -4.98 19.71
N MET A 136 7.62 -6.22 19.96
CA MET A 136 7.73 -7.27 18.95
C MET A 136 7.05 -8.55 19.40
N VAL A 137 6.36 -9.21 18.48
CA VAL A 137 5.81 -10.55 18.65
C VAL A 137 6.32 -11.41 17.52
N HIS A 138 6.82 -12.61 17.82
CA HIS A 138 7.25 -13.54 16.79
C HIS A 138 6.89 -14.98 17.11
N VAL A 139 6.83 -15.79 16.07
CA VAL A 139 6.73 -17.25 16.14
C VAL A 139 8.00 -17.81 15.54
N GLU A 140 8.73 -18.57 16.34
CA GLU A 140 10.01 -19.14 15.94
C GLU A 140 9.95 -20.66 15.76
N PHE A 141 10.70 -21.14 14.80
CA PHE A 141 11.13 -22.52 14.64
C PHE A 141 12.62 -22.53 14.97
N ASP A 142 12.92 -22.61 16.26
CA ASP A 142 14.28 -22.55 16.76
C ASP A 142 14.91 -23.94 16.66
N SER A 143 15.99 -24.03 15.89
CA SER A 143 16.72 -25.28 15.64
C SER A 143 17.85 -25.49 16.63
N PHE A 144 18.16 -24.53 17.51
CA PHE A 144 19.25 -24.57 18.47
C PHE A 144 18.76 -24.11 19.85
N SER A 145 19.25 -24.74 20.93
CA SER A 145 18.93 -24.33 22.29
C SER A 145 20.02 -23.41 22.84
N ASP A 146 19.68 -22.18 23.10
CA ASP A 146 20.53 -21.18 23.75
C ASP A 146 20.25 -21.16 25.26
N SER A 147 21.15 -21.70 26.06
CA SER A 147 20.98 -21.89 27.50
C SER A 147 20.70 -20.62 28.32
N ASP A 148 20.90 -19.45 27.72
CA ASP A 148 20.71 -18.16 28.39
C ASP A 148 19.22 -17.78 28.50
N TRP A 149 18.37 -18.29 27.58
CA TRP A 149 16.93 -17.97 27.54
C TRP A 149 16.04 -19.17 27.23
N ASP A 150 16.57 -20.28 26.71
CA ASP A 150 15.77 -21.46 26.40
C ASP A 150 15.71 -22.40 27.58
N THR A 151 14.51 -22.89 27.87
CA THR A 151 14.28 -23.89 28.90
C THR A 151 14.37 -25.31 28.37
N GLU A 152 14.20 -25.50 27.06
CA GLU A 152 14.28 -26.78 26.39
C GLU A 152 15.72 -27.11 26.00
N PRO A 153 16.18 -28.35 26.20
CA PRO A 153 17.54 -28.75 25.88
C PRO A 153 17.79 -29.01 24.38
N ALA A 154 16.75 -28.86 23.55
CA ALA A 154 16.74 -29.07 22.10
C ALA A 154 15.94 -28.00 21.40
N GLY A 155 15.89 -28.04 20.06
CA GLY A 155 15.06 -27.12 19.28
C GLY A 155 13.58 -27.16 19.67
N HIS A 156 12.89 -26.06 19.41
CA HIS A 156 11.49 -25.90 19.79
C HIS A 156 10.74 -25.01 18.79
N VAL A 157 9.41 -25.10 18.79
CA VAL A 157 8.54 -24.07 18.20
C VAL A 157 8.06 -23.19 19.35
N GLY A 158 8.25 -21.86 19.20
CA GLY A 158 7.96 -20.89 20.25
C GLY A 158 7.06 -19.74 19.79
N ILE A 159 6.26 -19.19 20.71
CA ILE A 159 5.57 -17.93 20.57
C ILE A 159 6.18 -16.96 21.59
N ASN A 160 6.74 -15.86 21.07
CA ASN A 160 7.54 -14.91 21.82
C ASN A 160 6.85 -13.56 21.95
N ASN A 161 6.88 -13.02 23.16
CA ASN A 161 6.26 -11.76 23.52
C ASN A 161 7.32 -10.78 24.07
N ASN A 162 7.80 -9.89 23.22
CA ASN A 162 8.84 -8.90 23.54
C ASN A 162 10.15 -9.49 24.11
N SER A 163 10.39 -10.76 23.97
CA SER A 163 11.50 -11.48 24.60
C SER A 163 12.00 -12.58 23.69
N LEU A 164 13.28 -12.94 23.84
CA LEU A 164 13.82 -14.18 23.29
C LEU A 164 13.29 -15.42 24.01
N SER A 165 13.03 -15.32 25.32
CA SER A 165 12.40 -16.41 26.03
C SER A 165 10.95 -16.58 25.57
N SER A 166 10.63 -17.76 25.04
CA SER A 166 9.30 -18.09 24.53
C SER A 166 8.25 -18.09 25.64
N ALA A 167 7.16 -17.33 25.44
CA ALA A 167 6.01 -17.29 26.36
C ALA A 167 5.20 -18.59 26.32
N ALA A 168 5.24 -19.30 25.19
CA ALA A 168 4.74 -20.67 25.02
C ALA A 168 5.65 -21.37 24.01
N HIS A 169 5.97 -22.63 24.28
CA HIS A 169 6.82 -23.43 23.39
C HIS A 169 6.46 -24.91 23.43
N THR A 170 6.95 -25.67 22.46
CA THR A 170 6.86 -27.12 22.42
C THR A 170 8.10 -27.69 21.74
N PRO A 171 8.65 -28.82 22.21
CA PRO A 171 9.81 -29.45 21.58
C PRO A 171 9.59 -29.75 20.11
N TRP A 172 10.63 -29.55 19.33
CA TRP A 172 10.65 -29.77 17.90
C TRP A 172 12.06 -30.19 17.43
N ASN A 173 12.15 -31.13 16.48
CA ASN A 173 13.40 -31.66 16.04
C ASN A 173 13.70 -31.30 14.58
N ALA A 174 14.46 -30.23 14.38
CA ALA A 174 14.88 -29.77 13.06
C ALA A 174 15.68 -30.81 12.28
N SER A 175 16.51 -31.62 12.96
CA SER A 175 17.32 -32.67 12.30
C SER A 175 16.46 -33.77 11.72
N PHE A 176 15.35 -34.12 12.39
CA PHE A 176 14.40 -35.11 11.90
C PHE A 176 13.69 -34.65 10.62
N HIS A 177 13.41 -33.35 10.55
CA HIS A 177 12.72 -32.71 9.42
C HIS A 177 13.65 -32.01 8.44
N SER A 178 14.96 -32.25 8.54
CA SER A 178 15.98 -31.59 7.74
C SER A 178 15.77 -31.80 6.23
N GLY A 179 15.64 -30.68 5.51
CA GLY A 179 15.42 -30.65 4.06
C GLY A 179 13.95 -30.85 3.63
N ASP A 180 13.07 -31.22 4.55
CA ASP A 180 11.65 -31.38 4.25
C ASP A 180 10.93 -30.02 4.26
N THR A 181 9.84 -29.92 3.51
CA THR A 181 9.02 -28.71 3.44
C THR A 181 8.02 -28.68 4.59
N ALA A 182 8.19 -27.70 5.47
CA ALA A 182 7.20 -27.32 6.46
C ALA A 182 6.11 -26.46 5.82
N ASP A 183 4.85 -26.78 6.11
CA ASP A 183 3.68 -25.96 5.80
C ASP A 183 3.11 -25.41 7.11
N VAL A 184 3.10 -24.08 7.26
CA VAL A 184 2.80 -23.41 8.53
C VAL A 184 1.65 -22.44 8.36
N ARG A 185 0.72 -22.49 9.32
CA ARG A 185 -0.38 -21.53 9.45
C ARG A 185 -0.34 -20.88 10.82
N ILE A 186 -0.31 -19.53 10.85
CA ILE A 186 -0.44 -18.74 12.05
C ILE A 186 -1.74 -17.94 11.95
N THR A 187 -2.54 -17.94 13.01
CA THR A 187 -3.79 -17.19 13.08
C THR A 187 -3.85 -16.39 14.38
N TYR A 188 -4.37 -15.18 14.31
CA TYR A 188 -4.73 -14.38 15.47
C TYR A 188 -6.21 -14.07 15.46
N ASP A 189 -6.89 -14.47 16.52
CA ASP A 189 -8.30 -14.14 16.77
C ASP A 189 -8.38 -12.96 17.73
N ALA A 190 -8.86 -11.85 17.23
CA ALA A 190 -8.93 -10.58 17.96
C ALA A 190 -9.94 -10.61 19.14
N ILE A 191 -10.98 -11.47 19.06
CA ILE A 191 -12.01 -11.59 20.12
C ILE A 191 -11.43 -12.34 21.31
N THR A 192 -10.85 -13.50 21.05
CA THR A 192 -10.25 -14.36 22.08
C THR A 192 -8.84 -13.97 22.44
N LYS A 193 -8.21 -13.08 21.63
CA LYS A 193 -6.80 -12.69 21.71
C LYS A 193 -5.86 -13.88 21.63
N ASN A 194 -6.25 -14.92 20.90
CA ASN A 194 -5.50 -16.14 20.76
C ASN A 194 -4.61 -16.10 19.51
N LEU A 195 -3.30 -16.18 19.71
CA LEU A 195 -2.33 -16.42 18.66
C LEU A 195 -2.05 -17.91 18.62
N SER A 196 -2.33 -18.55 17.49
CA SER A 196 -2.10 -19.98 17.31
C SER A 196 -1.27 -20.24 16.07
N VAL A 197 -0.38 -21.21 16.18
CA VAL A 197 0.45 -21.73 15.09
C VAL A 197 0.18 -23.21 14.93
N SER A 198 0.07 -23.66 13.68
CA SER A 198 0.00 -25.09 13.33
C SER A 198 0.93 -25.35 12.16
N TRP A 199 1.56 -26.53 12.13
CA TRP A 199 2.49 -26.91 11.08
C TRP A 199 2.37 -28.39 10.75
N SER A 200 2.80 -28.74 9.55
CA SER A 200 2.92 -30.10 9.06
C SER A 200 4.09 -30.20 8.08
N TYR A 201 4.57 -31.39 7.86
CA TYR A 201 5.65 -31.68 6.93
C TYR A 201 5.13 -32.52 5.76
N GLN A 202 5.74 -32.39 4.58
CA GLN A 202 5.29 -33.10 3.40
C GLN A 202 5.68 -34.57 3.39
N GLU A 203 6.89 -34.89 3.87
CA GLU A 203 7.48 -36.25 3.79
C GLU A 203 7.66 -36.89 5.16
N THR A 204 7.99 -36.06 6.18
CA THR A 204 8.31 -36.57 7.52
C THR A 204 7.12 -36.42 8.47
N SER A 205 6.93 -37.40 9.35
CA SER A 205 5.90 -37.35 10.38
C SER A 205 6.44 -37.98 11.67
N ASN A 206 6.39 -37.23 12.76
CA ASN A 206 6.73 -37.71 14.08
C ASN A 206 5.50 -37.64 14.98
N PRO A 207 4.83 -38.75 15.29
CA PRO A 207 3.59 -38.75 16.09
C PRO A 207 3.83 -38.35 17.57
N LEU A 208 5.07 -38.22 18.00
CA LEU A 208 5.43 -37.78 19.35
C LEU A 208 5.63 -36.28 19.45
N GLU A 209 5.69 -35.56 18.33
CA GLU A 209 5.77 -34.12 18.28
C GLU A 209 4.38 -33.50 18.19
N ASN A 210 4.22 -32.37 18.89
CA ASN A 210 3.05 -31.53 18.67
C ASN A 210 3.14 -30.86 17.30
N SER A 211 1.99 -30.66 16.68
CA SER A 211 1.86 -29.95 15.39
C SER A 211 1.12 -28.63 15.52
N SER A 212 0.91 -28.18 16.76
CA SER A 212 0.25 -26.89 17.04
C SER A 212 0.63 -26.35 18.41
N LEU A 213 0.57 -25.03 18.53
CA LEU A 213 0.83 -24.28 19.75
C LEU A 213 -0.06 -23.04 19.77
N SER A 214 -0.48 -22.60 20.94
CA SER A 214 -1.25 -21.36 21.05
C SER A 214 -0.90 -20.58 22.34
N TYR A 215 -1.09 -19.28 22.29
CA TYR A 215 -0.85 -18.36 23.40
C TYR A 215 -1.84 -17.20 23.38
N ILE A 216 -2.41 -16.87 24.55
CA ILE A 216 -3.32 -15.72 24.68
C ILE A 216 -2.48 -14.45 24.86
N ILE A 217 -2.56 -13.54 23.92
CA ILE A 217 -1.78 -12.32 23.88
C ILE A 217 -2.61 -11.13 23.39
N ASP A 218 -2.60 -10.04 24.11
CA ASP A 218 -3.25 -8.78 23.72
C ASP A 218 -2.27 -7.93 22.89
N LEU A 219 -2.35 -8.05 21.58
CA LEU A 219 -1.43 -7.36 20.67
C LEU A 219 -1.48 -5.84 20.79
N MET A 220 -2.62 -5.25 21.19
CA MET A 220 -2.73 -3.80 21.42
C MET A 220 -1.83 -3.31 22.56
N LYS A 221 -1.54 -4.17 23.54
CA LYS A 221 -0.66 -3.83 24.67
C LYS A 221 0.82 -3.96 24.34
N ILE A 222 1.14 -4.68 23.28
CA ILE A 222 2.51 -5.06 22.92
C ILE A 222 3.01 -4.28 21.70
N LEU A 223 2.18 -4.22 20.67
CA LEU A 223 2.55 -3.70 19.34
C LEU A 223 2.00 -2.29 19.13
N PRO A 224 2.68 -1.43 18.37
CA PRO A 224 2.10 -0.20 17.85
C PRO A 224 0.94 -0.51 16.88
N GLU A 225 0.11 0.49 16.60
CA GLU A 225 -1.04 0.38 15.71
C GLU A 225 -0.67 -0.19 14.32
N TRP A 226 0.47 0.25 13.80
CA TRP A 226 1.02 -0.17 12.52
C TRP A 226 2.31 -0.94 12.72
N VAL A 227 2.41 -2.10 12.06
CA VAL A 227 3.56 -2.98 12.12
C VAL A 227 4.07 -3.34 10.73
N ASN A 228 5.35 -3.71 10.66
CA ASN A 228 5.89 -4.53 9.58
C ASN A 228 5.77 -6.00 9.95
N ILE A 229 5.54 -6.84 8.95
CA ILE A 229 5.54 -8.30 9.05
C ILE A 229 6.63 -8.88 8.18
N GLY A 230 7.18 -10.01 8.57
CA GLY A 230 8.25 -10.65 7.79
C GLY A 230 8.82 -11.88 8.43
N PHE A 231 9.94 -12.31 7.85
CA PHE A 231 10.74 -13.44 8.35
C PHE A 231 12.16 -12.99 8.62
N SER A 232 12.74 -13.55 9.67
CA SER A 232 14.14 -13.35 10.03
C SER A 232 14.75 -14.69 10.33
N SER A 233 16.02 -14.85 9.99
CA SER A 233 16.81 -16.03 10.26
C SER A 233 18.24 -15.62 10.55
N ALA A 234 18.92 -16.39 11.39
CA ALA A 234 20.32 -16.15 11.68
C ALA A 234 21.09 -17.47 11.83
N THR A 235 22.40 -17.37 11.63
CA THR A 235 23.37 -18.39 12.01
C THR A 235 24.32 -17.81 13.05
N GLY A 236 24.76 -18.62 13.97
CA GLY A 236 25.80 -18.29 14.96
C GLY A 236 27.12 -18.96 14.61
N SER A 237 27.69 -19.66 15.59
CA SER A 237 28.87 -20.53 15.35
C SER A 237 28.52 -21.78 14.56
N TYR A 238 27.26 -22.18 14.53
CA TYR A 238 26.72 -23.32 13.82
C TYR A 238 25.92 -22.84 12.60
N LEU A 239 25.92 -23.66 11.56
CA LEU A 239 25.37 -23.31 10.24
C LEU A 239 24.23 -24.24 9.86
N GLU A 240 23.22 -23.70 9.28
CA GLU A 240 22.14 -24.39 8.58
C GLU A 240 21.68 -23.54 7.40
N ARG A 241 20.84 -24.09 6.55
CA ARG A 241 20.28 -23.39 5.40
C ARG A 241 18.78 -23.21 5.58
N ASN A 242 18.33 -21.95 5.49
CA ASN A 242 16.94 -21.61 5.73
C ASN A 242 16.35 -20.94 4.48
N LYS A 243 15.26 -21.53 3.96
CA LYS A 243 14.58 -21.09 2.76
C LYS A 243 13.11 -20.82 3.04
N LEU A 244 12.58 -19.70 2.53
CA LEU A 244 11.16 -19.43 2.47
C LEU A 244 10.67 -19.72 1.04
N LEU A 245 9.65 -20.57 0.89
CA LEU A 245 9.17 -21.05 -0.42
C LEU A 245 7.91 -20.31 -0.88
N SER A 246 7.00 -20.00 0.05
CA SER A 246 5.75 -19.31 -0.23
C SER A 246 5.32 -18.49 0.98
N TRP A 247 4.52 -17.45 0.74
CA TRP A 247 3.96 -16.65 1.80
C TRP A 247 2.61 -16.03 1.40
N GLU A 248 1.60 -16.25 2.22
CA GLU A 248 0.28 -15.67 2.11
C GLU A 248 -0.06 -14.99 3.42
N PHE A 249 -0.66 -13.81 3.35
CA PHE A 249 -1.10 -13.06 4.52
C PHE A 249 -2.45 -12.41 4.26
N SER A 250 -3.31 -12.41 5.26
CA SER A 250 -4.60 -11.73 5.22
C SER A 250 -4.89 -11.14 6.59
N SER A 251 -5.28 -9.86 6.63
CA SER A 251 -5.75 -9.20 7.84
C SER A 251 -7.12 -8.58 7.62
N THR A 252 -7.96 -8.58 8.66
CA THR A 252 -9.28 -7.96 8.64
C THR A 252 -9.43 -7.10 9.87
N LEU A 253 -9.32 -5.77 9.71
CA LEU A 253 -9.72 -4.83 10.73
C LEU A 253 -11.20 -4.53 10.52
N GLU A 254 -12.08 -5.15 11.30
CA GLU A 254 -13.49 -4.77 11.34
C GLU A 254 -13.60 -3.43 12.08
N VAL A 255 -13.52 -2.33 11.36
CA VAL A 255 -13.95 -1.04 11.90
C VAL A 255 -15.46 -1.14 12.09
N LYS A 256 -15.92 -1.49 13.28
CA LYS A 256 -17.31 -1.23 13.65
C LYS A 256 -17.51 0.26 13.48
N ASP A 257 -18.22 0.64 12.41
CA ASP A 257 -18.65 2.00 12.21
C ASP A 257 -19.39 2.47 13.48
N THR A 258 -18.66 3.05 14.43
CA THR A 258 -19.25 3.95 15.43
C THR A 258 -19.93 5.13 14.73
N ASN A 259 -19.74 5.23 13.42
CA ASN A 259 -20.35 6.13 12.47
C ASN A 259 -21.69 5.63 11.89
N GLU A 260 -22.34 4.59 12.38
CA GLU A 260 -23.71 4.31 11.90
C GLU A 260 -24.61 5.55 12.09
N SER A 261 -24.40 6.31 13.13
CA SER A 261 -25.10 7.59 13.35
C SER A 261 -24.58 8.70 12.44
N ILE A 262 -23.27 8.77 12.15
CA ILE A 262 -22.66 9.75 11.24
C ILE A 262 -22.95 9.38 9.79
N SER A 263 -22.87 8.11 9.41
CA SER A 263 -23.27 7.61 8.10
C SER A 263 -24.77 7.83 7.85
N LYS A 264 -25.62 7.59 8.82
CA LYS A 264 -27.07 7.94 8.74
C LYS A 264 -27.26 9.45 8.61
N ARG A 265 -26.56 10.28 9.38
CA ARG A 265 -26.60 11.76 9.25
C ARG A 265 -26.08 12.24 7.91
N ILE A 266 -24.94 11.69 7.41
CA ILE A 266 -24.40 12.03 6.09
C ILE A 266 -25.37 11.61 4.98
N ARG A 267 -25.96 10.42 5.03
CA ARG A 267 -26.98 9.98 4.06
C ARG A 267 -28.21 10.89 4.08
N VAL A 268 -28.66 11.31 5.26
CA VAL A 268 -29.76 12.28 5.39
C VAL A 268 -29.38 13.63 4.82
N ILE A 269 -28.18 14.18 5.14
CA ILE A 269 -27.70 15.46 4.62
C ILE A 269 -27.55 15.41 3.10
N VAL A 270 -26.97 14.35 2.56
CA VAL A 270 -26.84 14.15 1.10
C VAL A 270 -28.22 14.00 0.45
N GLY A 271 -29.13 13.25 1.05
CA GLY A 271 -30.50 13.09 0.56
C GLY A 271 -31.26 14.43 0.53
N VAL A 272 -31.13 15.25 1.57
CA VAL A 272 -31.73 16.59 1.63
C VAL A 272 -31.09 17.54 0.58
N ALA A 273 -29.75 17.51 0.46
CA ALA A 273 -29.04 18.33 -0.54
C ALA A 273 -29.45 17.98 -1.98
N VAL A 274 -29.53 16.68 -2.30
CA VAL A 274 -30.01 16.23 -3.62
C VAL A 274 -31.45 16.62 -3.87
N SER A 275 -32.31 16.49 -2.87
CA SER A 275 -33.72 16.89 -2.97
C SER A 275 -33.88 18.42 -3.23
N VAL A 276 -33.10 19.23 -2.53
CA VAL A 276 -33.07 20.70 -2.76
C VAL A 276 -32.54 21.03 -4.17
N CYS A 277 -31.50 20.36 -4.64
CA CYS A 277 -31.00 20.56 -6.01
C CYS A 277 -32.02 20.15 -7.08
N VAL A 278 -32.75 19.07 -6.90
CA VAL A 278 -33.83 18.65 -7.84
C VAL A 278 -34.97 19.63 -7.85
N LEU A 279 -35.38 20.14 -6.67
CA LEU A 279 -36.44 21.15 -6.57
C LEU A 279 -36.02 22.48 -7.20
N THR A 280 -34.80 22.96 -6.93
CA THR A 280 -34.29 24.20 -7.53
C THR A 280 -34.16 24.08 -9.05
N PHE A 281 -33.66 22.94 -9.55
CA PHE A 281 -33.59 22.67 -10.98
C PHE A 281 -34.98 22.59 -11.63
N GLY A 282 -35.95 21.98 -10.96
CA GLY A 282 -37.38 22.01 -11.39
C GLY A 282 -37.98 23.38 -11.48
N VAL A 283 -37.69 24.24 -10.48
CA VAL A 283 -38.14 25.66 -10.49
C VAL A 283 -37.49 26.46 -11.61
N ILE A 284 -36.19 26.25 -11.85
CA ILE A 284 -35.47 26.90 -12.95
C ILE A 284 -36.04 26.46 -14.30
N LEU A 285 -36.26 25.16 -14.51
CA LEU A 285 -36.85 24.63 -15.75
C LEU A 285 -38.27 25.13 -16.00
N THR A 286 -39.13 25.19 -14.98
CA THR A 286 -40.50 25.69 -15.12
C THR A 286 -40.52 27.20 -15.38
N SER A 287 -39.62 27.94 -14.71
CA SER A 287 -39.44 29.39 -14.95
C SER A 287 -38.93 29.64 -16.37
N TRP A 288 -37.99 28.85 -16.84
CA TRP A 288 -37.46 28.92 -18.21
C TRP A 288 -38.54 28.60 -19.26
N ARG A 289 -39.33 27.51 -19.04
CA ARG A 289 -40.47 27.16 -19.89
C ARG A 289 -41.54 28.28 -19.91
N ARG A 290 -41.90 28.86 -18.76
CA ARG A 290 -42.84 29.99 -18.68
C ARG A 290 -42.32 31.23 -19.41
N ARG A 291 -41.02 31.55 -19.28
CA ARG A 291 -40.39 32.64 -20.04
C ARG A 291 -40.41 32.38 -21.54
N LYS A 292 -40.12 31.13 -21.98
CA LYS A 292 -40.17 30.74 -23.38
C LYS A 292 -41.60 30.83 -23.96
N GLN A 293 -42.62 30.43 -23.19
CA GLN A 293 -44.03 30.54 -23.58
C GLN A 293 -44.53 31.99 -23.57
N ALA A 294 -43.99 32.84 -22.70
CA ALA A 294 -44.32 34.27 -22.69
C ALA A 294 -43.69 35.03 -23.88
N LEU A 295 -42.51 34.57 -24.35
CA LEU A 295 -41.84 35.11 -25.55
C LEU A 295 -42.57 34.70 -26.84
N THR A 296 -43.11 33.47 -26.93
CA THR A 296 -43.87 33.00 -28.10
C THR A 296 -45.25 33.63 -28.23
N LYS A 297 -45.80 34.28 -27.20
CA LYS A 297 -47.08 35.02 -27.28
C LYS A 297 -46.92 36.48 -27.71
N LYS A 298 -45.69 37.00 -27.89
CA LYS A 298 -45.39 38.38 -28.29
C LYS A 298 -44.88 38.58 -29.71
N ASP A 299 -44.68 37.50 -30.45
CA ASP A 299 -44.18 37.60 -31.83
C ASP A 299 -45.32 37.66 -32.86
N GLY A 300 -46.00 38.78 -32.90
CA GLY A 300 -46.79 39.28 -34.00
C GLY A 300 -46.19 40.50 -34.70
N GLU A 301 -44.93 40.88 -34.38
CA GLU A 301 -44.27 41.99 -35.05
C GLU A 301 -42.82 41.66 -35.42
N LYS A 302 -42.55 41.55 -36.70
CA LYS A 302 -41.22 41.41 -37.27
C LYS A 302 -40.36 42.60 -36.92
N ILE A 303 -39.43 42.46 -35.97
CA ILE A 303 -38.32 43.38 -35.78
C ILE A 303 -37.04 42.65 -36.19
N ASN A 304 -36.31 43.28 -37.10
CA ASN A 304 -35.09 42.83 -37.76
C ASN A 304 -34.00 42.46 -36.73
N LEU A 305 -33.70 41.19 -36.56
CA LEU A 305 -32.74 40.65 -35.61
C LEU A 305 -31.24 40.84 -35.95
N THR A 306 -30.94 41.58 -37.02
CA THR A 306 -29.57 41.76 -37.52
C THR A 306 -28.81 42.87 -36.78
N SER A 307 -29.49 43.85 -36.17
CA SER A 307 -28.82 45.00 -35.53
C SER A 307 -28.47 44.84 -34.06
N ILE A 308 -29.03 43.84 -33.37
CA ILE A 308 -28.80 43.63 -31.91
C ILE A 308 -27.54 42.78 -31.66
N ASN A 309 -27.14 41.95 -32.59
CA ASN A 309 -25.94 41.12 -32.43
C ASN A 309 -24.63 41.90 -32.55
N GLU A 310 -24.61 42.95 -33.39
CA GLU A 310 -23.42 43.80 -33.55
C GLU A 310 -23.16 44.73 -32.37
N ASP A 311 -24.18 45.15 -31.62
CA ASP A 311 -24.01 46.03 -30.44
C ASP A 311 -23.63 45.25 -29.15
N LEU A 312 -23.90 43.95 -29.06
CA LEU A 312 -23.49 43.11 -27.93
C LEU A 312 -22.01 42.60 -28.06
N GLU A 313 -21.52 42.44 -29.28
CA GLU A 313 -20.10 42.09 -29.49
C GLU A 313 -19.14 43.25 -29.21
N ARG A 314 -19.62 44.49 -29.26
CA ARG A 314 -18.81 45.71 -28.96
C ARG A 314 -18.57 45.96 -27.50
N ARG A 315 -19.25 45.29 -26.55
CA ARG A 315 -19.23 45.70 -25.13
C ARG A 315 -18.63 44.70 -24.13
N ALA A 316 -18.30 43.45 -24.49
CA ALA A 316 -17.81 42.50 -23.46
C ALA A 316 -16.95 41.38 -24.04
N GLY A 317 -15.68 41.62 -24.23
CA GLY A 317 -14.70 40.53 -24.44
C GLY A 317 -13.56 40.87 -25.40
N PRO A 318 -12.45 40.17 -25.38
CA PRO A 318 -11.37 40.35 -26.36
C PRO A 318 -11.85 39.97 -27.75
N ARG A 319 -11.65 40.88 -28.72
CA ARG A 319 -11.99 40.68 -30.14
C ARG A 319 -11.27 39.44 -30.71
N ARG A 320 -12.00 38.62 -31.44
CA ARG A 320 -11.46 37.48 -32.17
C ARG A 320 -11.05 37.89 -33.58
N PHE A 321 -9.87 37.50 -34.01
CA PHE A 321 -9.37 37.71 -35.38
C PHE A 321 -9.33 36.37 -36.11
N SER A 322 -9.71 36.37 -37.39
CA SER A 322 -9.58 35.19 -38.23
C SER A 322 -8.11 34.88 -38.52
N TYR A 323 -7.80 33.64 -38.85
CA TYR A 323 -6.43 33.28 -39.23
C TYR A 323 -5.98 34.04 -40.50
N GLU A 324 -6.87 34.29 -41.43
CA GLU A 324 -6.64 35.00 -42.69
C GLU A 324 -6.29 36.46 -42.45
N GLU A 325 -7.00 37.16 -41.53
CA GLU A 325 -6.66 38.51 -41.09
C GLU A 325 -5.27 38.60 -40.48
N LEU A 326 -4.89 37.60 -39.64
CA LEU A 326 -3.57 37.55 -39.02
C LEU A 326 -2.47 37.25 -40.04
N VAL A 327 -2.72 36.37 -41.02
CA VAL A 327 -1.82 36.10 -42.17
C VAL A 327 -1.60 37.39 -42.98
N SER A 328 -2.65 38.11 -43.32
CA SER A 328 -2.57 39.38 -44.06
C SER A 328 -1.81 40.45 -43.26
N ALA A 329 -2.15 40.63 -41.97
CA ALA A 329 -1.54 41.63 -41.11
C ALA A 329 -0.02 41.39 -40.91
N THR A 330 0.44 40.14 -40.95
CA THR A 330 1.87 39.75 -40.74
C THR A 330 2.64 39.50 -42.01
N ASN A 331 2.06 39.72 -43.15
CA ASN A 331 2.62 39.36 -44.48
C ASN A 331 3.01 37.90 -44.54
N ASN A 332 2.04 37.01 -44.29
CA ASN A 332 2.19 35.56 -44.25
C ASN A 332 3.25 35.08 -43.24
N PHE A 333 3.33 35.72 -42.08
CA PHE A 333 4.35 35.46 -41.06
C PHE A 333 5.77 35.54 -41.62
N SER A 334 6.05 36.58 -42.37
CA SER A 334 7.36 36.81 -43.03
C SER A 334 8.48 36.88 -41.98
N ASN A 335 9.64 36.32 -42.28
CA ASN A 335 10.83 36.41 -41.46
C ASN A 335 11.31 37.84 -41.24
N GLU A 336 11.04 38.75 -42.18
CA GLU A 336 11.39 40.18 -42.05
C GLU A 336 10.54 40.88 -40.98
N ARG A 337 9.39 40.32 -40.64
CA ARG A 337 8.50 40.85 -39.57
C ARG A 337 8.60 40.06 -38.26
N MET A 338 9.55 39.14 -38.14
CA MET A 338 9.78 38.37 -36.95
C MET A 338 10.43 39.24 -35.87
N LEU A 339 9.74 39.38 -34.72
CA LEU A 339 10.24 40.09 -33.54
C LEU A 339 11.07 39.21 -32.63
N GLY A 340 10.83 37.90 -32.66
CA GLY A 340 11.57 36.93 -31.86
C GLY A 340 11.05 35.51 -32.01
N LYS A 341 11.91 34.51 -31.74
CA LYS A 341 11.57 33.07 -31.77
C LYS A 341 12.09 32.39 -30.52
N GLY A 342 11.24 31.59 -29.88
CA GLY A 342 11.58 30.80 -28.69
C GLY A 342 10.98 29.40 -28.73
N GLY A 343 11.17 28.62 -27.66
CA GLY A 343 10.71 27.23 -27.57
C GLY A 343 9.19 27.02 -27.71
N PHE A 344 8.39 28.07 -27.56
CA PHE A 344 6.92 28.01 -27.64
C PHE A 344 6.36 28.58 -28.97
N GLY A 345 7.20 29.04 -29.87
CA GLY A 345 6.78 29.62 -31.14
C GLY A 345 7.51 30.90 -31.48
N ALA A 346 7.02 31.62 -32.50
CA ALA A 346 7.57 32.88 -32.97
C ALA A 346 6.55 34.01 -32.85
N VAL A 347 7.03 35.24 -32.61
CA VAL A 347 6.23 36.47 -32.54
C VAL A 347 6.55 37.32 -33.75
N TYR A 348 5.51 37.83 -34.41
CA TYR A 348 5.60 38.63 -35.62
C TYR A 348 4.95 40.00 -35.42
N LYS A 349 5.56 41.03 -35.99
CA LYS A 349 4.96 42.36 -36.11
C LYS A 349 3.90 42.35 -37.20
N GLY A 350 2.69 42.72 -36.87
CA GLY A 350 1.57 42.83 -37.82
C GLY A 350 0.99 44.23 -37.81
N TYR A 351 0.18 44.52 -38.83
CA TYR A 351 -0.58 45.78 -38.94
C TYR A 351 -1.98 45.50 -39.47
N LEU A 352 -3.00 45.85 -38.69
CA LEU A 352 -4.41 45.70 -39.06
C LEU A 352 -4.84 46.98 -39.78
N VAL A 353 -4.94 46.94 -41.09
CA VAL A 353 -5.23 48.09 -41.94
C VAL A 353 -6.61 48.71 -41.61
N GLU A 354 -7.62 47.86 -41.37
CA GLU A 354 -9.00 48.31 -41.08
C GLU A 354 -9.12 49.08 -39.77
N MET A 355 -8.19 48.86 -38.84
CA MET A 355 -8.22 49.45 -37.49
C MET A 355 -7.10 50.47 -37.27
N ASP A 356 -6.22 50.67 -38.24
CA ASP A 356 -5.02 51.50 -38.14
C ASP A 356 -4.16 51.13 -36.92
N LEU A 357 -3.99 49.81 -36.65
CA LEU A 357 -3.41 49.33 -35.41
C LEU A 357 -2.22 48.38 -35.67
N ALA A 358 -1.09 48.72 -35.05
CA ALA A 358 0.06 47.84 -35.00
C ALA A 358 -0.17 46.74 -33.92
N ILE A 359 0.06 45.47 -34.28
CA ILE A 359 -0.12 44.32 -33.39
C ILE A 359 1.12 43.43 -33.35
N ALA A 360 1.22 42.63 -32.30
CA ALA A 360 2.18 41.51 -32.21
C ALA A 360 1.40 40.17 -32.21
N VAL A 361 1.70 39.31 -33.17
CA VAL A 361 1.02 38.01 -33.33
C VAL A 361 1.98 36.89 -32.93
N LYS A 362 1.62 36.10 -31.91
CA LYS A 362 2.38 34.91 -31.50
C LYS A 362 1.84 33.67 -32.24
N LYS A 363 2.67 33.09 -33.12
CA LYS A 363 2.38 31.81 -33.78
C LYS A 363 3.00 30.69 -32.98
N ILE A 364 2.15 29.82 -32.40
CA ILE A 364 2.58 28.71 -31.53
C ILE A 364 3.04 27.55 -32.40
N SER A 365 4.17 26.90 -32.07
CA SER A 365 4.67 25.71 -32.78
C SER A 365 3.88 24.46 -32.39
N ARG A 366 3.64 23.56 -33.38
CA ARG A 366 3.04 22.25 -33.12
C ARG A 366 3.96 21.45 -32.21
N GLY A 367 3.59 21.24 -30.97
CA GLY A 367 4.38 20.51 -29.96
C GLY A 367 4.68 21.28 -28.69
N SER A 368 4.39 22.58 -28.61
CA SER A 368 4.51 23.32 -27.37
C SER A 368 3.38 22.97 -26.40
N LYS A 369 3.73 22.67 -25.12
CA LYS A 369 2.77 22.28 -24.08
C LYS A 369 1.77 23.39 -23.67
N GLN A 370 1.84 24.58 -24.25
CA GLN A 370 1.03 25.75 -23.87
C GLN A 370 -0.35 25.83 -24.52
N GLY A 371 -0.76 24.85 -25.31
CA GLY A 371 -2.06 24.80 -25.98
C GLY A 371 -3.03 23.69 -25.50
N ARG A 372 -2.73 23.02 -24.39
CA ARG A 372 -3.61 22.01 -23.79
C ARG A 372 -4.05 22.48 -22.40
N LYS A 373 -5.14 23.21 -22.37
CA LYS A 373 -6.04 23.31 -21.22
C LYS A 373 -7.44 23.03 -21.72
#